data_5e22a20e0c97002833c20023baceb0ad
#
_entry.id   5e22a20e0c97002833c20023baceb0ad
#
_cell.length_a   1.000
_cell.length_b   1.000
_cell.length_c   1.000
_cell.angle_alpha   90.00
_cell.angle_beta   90.00
_cell.angle_gamma   90.00
#
_symmetry.space_group_name_H-M   'P 1'
#
loop_
_entity.id
_entity.type
_entity.pdbx_description
1 polymer ?
#
loop_
_entity_poly.entity_id
_entity_poly.type
_entity_poly.pdbx_seq_one_letter_code
_entity_poly.pdbx_strand_id
1 'polypeptide(L)'
;MDLSIVVPCYNEEGSLPLLFGAVDDAFATSGVSYELVLVNDGSSDGTSHLLHEQPTPASAERIVVVDFSRNFGKESALLAGLQHAEGDAVGLMDADLQQPPATLLEMYRMLQANPSADCVAAFQEHRNEGAVLSFFKHAFYKTFDATSKLNVMSDASDFRVFHRRVADALLSMPESFRFSKGMFAWVGFETLPFPYTPANRVEGETKWSFRKLMRYGIGGVLSFTTFPLKIAAVAGLVATLVGLVLLVEVVVEQFINPAMPSGYPTLLCVLLLMGGLILVTLGVIGEYIARIYIETKRRPAYIAKSVEVRTSTNQAGK
;
A
#
# COMPACT_ATOMS: atom_id res chain seq x y z
N MET A 1 5.52 -20.56 -18.07
CA MET A 1 4.86 -19.28 -18.40
C MET A 1 5.74 -18.17 -17.85
N ASP A 2 6.14 -17.24 -18.73
CA ASP A 2 7.21 -16.30 -18.37
C ASP A 2 6.73 -15.19 -17.42
N LEU A 3 5.51 -14.67 -17.65
CA LEU A 3 5.02 -13.49 -16.94
C LEU A 3 3.54 -13.63 -16.54
N SER A 4 3.21 -13.32 -15.28
CA SER A 4 1.84 -13.07 -14.82
C SER A 4 1.60 -11.57 -14.73
N ILE A 5 0.57 -11.04 -15.38
CA ILE A 5 0.16 -9.65 -15.31
C ILE A 5 -1.04 -9.55 -14.38
N VAL A 6 -0.85 -9.00 -13.19
CA VAL A 6 -1.90 -8.82 -12.18
C VAL A 6 -2.50 -7.43 -12.31
N VAL A 7 -3.82 -7.38 -12.52
CA VAL A 7 -4.58 -6.15 -12.73
C VAL A 7 -5.75 -6.08 -11.76
N PRO A 8 -5.69 -5.26 -10.71
CA PRO A 8 -6.84 -4.97 -9.86
C PRO A 8 -7.83 -4.08 -10.59
N CYS A 9 -9.11 -4.44 -10.59
CA CYS A 9 -10.19 -3.74 -11.27
C CYS A 9 -11.27 -3.33 -10.26
N TYR A 10 -11.64 -2.05 -10.24
CA TYR A 10 -12.76 -1.54 -9.45
C TYR A 10 -13.44 -0.38 -10.16
N ASN A 11 -14.62 -0.64 -10.73
CA ASN A 11 -15.36 0.30 -11.55
C ASN A 11 -14.51 0.82 -12.71
N GLU A 12 -14.09 -0.10 -13.58
CA GLU A 12 -13.19 0.12 -14.72
C GLU A 12 -13.87 -0.27 -16.06
N GLU A 13 -15.20 -0.13 -16.12
CA GLU A 13 -16.00 -0.46 -17.33
C GLU A 13 -15.49 0.23 -18.58
N GLY A 14 -15.09 1.51 -18.49
CA GLY A 14 -14.61 2.27 -19.63
C GLY A 14 -13.17 1.95 -20.05
N SER A 15 -12.33 1.53 -19.12
CA SER A 15 -10.89 1.29 -19.37
C SER A 15 -10.56 -0.14 -19.83
N LEU A 16 -11.34 -1.14 -19.41
CA LEU A 16 -11.06 -2.56 -19.68
C LEU A 16 -10.96 -2.91 -21.18
N PRO A 17 -11.86 -2.46 -22.08
CA PRO A 17 -11.75 -2.78 -23.49
C PRO A 17 -10.46 -2.23 -24.12
N LEU A 18 -10.05 -1.04 -23.69
CA LEU A 18 -8.82 -0.42 -24.15
C LEU A 18 -7.58 -1.11 -23.57
N LEU A 19 -7.66 -1.56 -22.32
CA LEU A 19 -6.60 -2.33 -21.69
C LEU A 19 -6.33 -3.64 -22.44
N PHE A 20 -7.36 -4.39 -22.81
CA PHE A 20 -7.20 -5.65 -23.53
C PHE A 20 -6.54 -5.45 -24.88
N GLY A 21 -6.96 -4.41 -25.64
CA GLY A 21 -6.30 -4.04 -26.88
C GLY A 21 -4.83 -3.66 -26.69
N ALA A 22 -4.53 -2.81 -25.70
CA ALA A 22 -3.17 -2.37 -25.43
C ALA A 22 -2.25 -3.50 -24.96
N VAL A 23 -2.78 -4.48 -24.21
CA VAL A 23 -2.02 -5.68 -23.81
C VAL A 23 -1.74 -6.56 -25.05
N ASP A 24 -2.73 -6.81 -25.90
CA ASP A 24 -2.56 -7.59 -27.11
C ASP A 24 -1.53 -6.94 -28.06
N ASP A 25 -1.63 -5.63 -28.27
CA ASP A 25 -0.68 -4.87 -29.09
C ASP A 25 0.76 -4.97 -28.57
N ALA A 26 0.94 -4.93 -27.24
CA ALA A 26 2.26 -4.98 -26.63
C ALA A 26 2.88 -6.39 -26.64
N PHE A 27 2.07 -7.44 -26.45
CA PHE A 27 2.57 -8.78 -26.20
C PHE A 27 2.46 -9.75 -27.40
N ALA A 28 1.58 -9.51 -28.39
CA ALA A 28 1.35 -10.42 -29.50
C ALA A 28 2.61 -10.82 -30.28
N THR A 29 3.59 -9.91 -30.40
CA THR A 29 4.85 -10.15 -31.12
C THR A 29 6.07 -10.17 -30.22
N SER A 30 5.87 -10.14 -28.90
CA SER A 30 6.96 -10.01 -27.93
C SER A 30 7.81 -11.28 -27.77
N GLY A 31 7.25 -12.44 -28.07
CA GLY A 31 7.82 -13.77 -27.78
C GLY A 31 7.77 -14.15 -26.29
N VAL A 32 7.07 -13.39 -25.46
CA VAL A 32 6.90 -13.66 -24.03
C VAL A 32 5.57 -14.37 -23.79
N SER A 33 5.61 -15.55 -23.18
CA SER A 33 4.40 -16.25 -22.77
C SER A 33 3.83 -15.61 -21.49
N TYR A 34 2.55 -15.25 -21.50
CA TYR A 34 1.97 -14.55 -20.36
C TYR A 34 0.55 -14.97 -20.01
N GLU A 35 0.17 -14.69 -18.77
CA GLU A 35 -1.21 -14.75 -18.28
C GLU A 35 -1.68 -13.39 -17.80
N LEU A 36 -3.00 -13.19 -17.86
CA LEU A 36 -3.68 -12.09 -17.20
C LEU A 36 -4.43 -12.59 -15.97
N VAL A 37 -4.14 -11.99 -14.82
CA VAL A 37 -4.87 -12.21 -13.57
C VAL A 37 -5.65 -10.95 -13.24
N LEU A 38 -6.95 -10.96 -13.55
CA LEU A 38 -7.86 -9.84 -13.40
C LEU A 38 -8.65 -10.01 -12.11
N VAL A 39 -8.54 -9.06 -11.19
CA VAL A 39 -9.21 -9.15 -9.89
C VAL A 39 -10.27 -8.06 -9.77
N ASN A 40 -11.53 -8.45 -9.83
CA ASN A 40 -12.68 -7.57 -9.63
C ASN A 40 -12.94 -7.35 -8.14
N ASP A 41 -12.59 -6.19 -7.64
CA ASP A 41 -12.76 -5.80 -6.23
C ASP A 41 -14.22 -5.36 -5.93
N GLY A 42 -15.18 -6.19 -6.31
CA GLY A 42 -16.60 -5.95 -6.04
C GLY A 42 -17.13 -4.69 -6.71
N SER A 43 -16.88 -4.53 -8.01
CA SER A 43 -17.38 -3.40 -8.81
C SER A 43 -18.90 -3.34 -8.82
N SER A 44 -19.44 -2.13 -8.96
CA SER A 44 -20.88 -1.84 -9.03
C SER A 44 -21.36 -1.41 -10.42
N ASP A 45 -20.45 -1.26 -11.38
CA ASP A 45 -20.71 -0.96 -12.80
C ASP A 45 -20.63 -2.22 -13.67
N GLY A 46 -20.52 -2.07 -14.99
CA GLY A 46 -20.38 -3.16 -15.95
C GLY A 46 -19.05 -3.91 -15.93
N THR A 47 -18.10 -3.58 -15.06
CA THR A 47 -16.76 -4.21 -14.98
C THR A 47 -16.84 -5.73 -14.92
N SER A 48 -17.66 -6.29 -14.00
CA SER A 48 -17.80 -7.75 -13.86
C SER A 48 -18.30 -8.40 -15.14
N HIS A 49 -19.28 -7.81 -15.80
CA HIS A 49 -19.82 -8.29 -17.07
C HIS A 49 -18.73 -8.31 -18.16
N LEU A 50 -17.97 -7.22 -18.28
CA LEU A 50 -16.89 -7.13 -19.28
C LEU A 50 -15.79 -8.18 -19.06
N LEU A 51 -15.41 -8.43 -17.81
CA LEU A 51 -14.39 -9.43 -17.47
C LEU A 51 -14.79 -10.85 -17.87
N HIS A 52 -16.11 -11.17 -17.87
CA HIS A 52 -16.60 -12.50 -18.20
C HIS A 52 -17.02 -12.67 -19.66
N GLU A 53 -17.54 -11.64 -20.32
CA GLU A 53 -18.17 -11.76 -21.64
C GLU A 53 -17.35 -11.15 -22.77
N GLN A 54 -16.44 -10.23 -22.49
CA GLN A 54 -15.61 -9.66 -23.57
C GLN A 54 -14.53 -10.61 -24.04
N PRO A 55 -14.16 -10.51 -25.34
CA PRO A 55 -12.96 -11.17 -25.85
C PRO A 55 -11.75 -10.72 -25.06
N THR A 56 -11.05 -11.66 -24.49
CA THR A 56 -9.78 -11.43 -23.81
C THR A 56 -8.65 -11.38 -24.85
N PRO A 57 -7.47 -10.79 -24.50
CA PRO A 57 -6.34 -10.75 -25.42
C PRO A 57 -6.02 -12.12 -26.02
N ALA A 58 -5.97 -12.20 -27.35
CA ALA A 58 -5.75 -13.46 -28.06
C ALA A 58 -4.34 -14.02 -27.84
N SER A 59 -3.38 -13.15 -27.53
CA SER A 59 -2.00 -13.49 -27.23
C SER A 59 -1.77 -14.06 -25.83
N ALA A 60 -2.74 -13.94 -24.90
CA ALA A 60 -2.64 -14.50 -23.57
C ALA A 60 -2.83 -16.02 -23.55
N GLU A 61 -1.92 -16.76 -22.93
CA GLU A 61 -2.04 -18.23 -22.79
C GLU A 61 -3.09 -18.62 -21.76
N ARG A 62 -3.25 -17.83 -20.71
CA ARG A 62 -4.17 -18.07 -19.60
C ARG A 62 -4.76 -16.75 -19.10
N ILE A 63 -6.03 -16.80 -18.70
CA ILE A 63 -6.71 -15.67 -18.08
C ILE A 63 -7.41 -16.18 -16.85
N VAL A 64 -7.18 -15.49 -15.73
CA VAL A 64 -7.82 -15.75 -14.46
C VAL A 64 -8.65 -14.53 -14.07
N VAL A 65 -9.94 -14.74 -13.84
CA VAL A 65 -10.84 -13.71 -13.33
C VAL A 65 -11.24 -14.08 -11.89
N VAL A 66 -10.93 -13.22 -10.95
CA VAL A 66 -11.29 -13.38 -9.53
C VAL A 66 -12.30 -12.31 -9.17
N ASP A 67 -13.53 -12.69 -8.86
CA ASP A 67 -14.55 -11.75 -8.37
C ASP A 67 -14.62 -11.78 -6.85
N PHE A 68 -14.57 -10.63 -6.22
CA PHE A 68 -14.80 -10.50 -4.79
C PHE A 68 -16.28 -10.38 -4.46
N SER A 69 -16.66 -10.86 -3.27
CA SER A 69 -18.04 -10.77 -2.77
C SER A 69 -18.49 -9.33 -2.47
N ARG A 70 -17.55 -8.41 -2.26
CA ARG A 70 -17.70 -6.96 -2.08
C ARG A 70 -16.37 -6.28 -2.29
N ASN A 71 -16.32 -4.95 -2.21
CA ASN A 71 -15.06 -4.22 -2.20
C ASN A 71 -14.28 -4.50 -0.91
N PHE A 72 -13.03 -4.98 -1.05
CA PHE A 72 -12.05 -5.24 0.01
C PHE A 72 -10.83 -4.33 -0.10
N GLY A 73 -10.68 -3.59 -1.21
CA GLY A 73 -9.62 -2.63 -1.47
C GLY A 73 -8.48 -3.18 -2.33
N LYS A 74 -7.76 -2.26 -2.98
CA LYS A 74 -6.69 -2.55 -3.95
C LYS A 74 -5.64 -3.53 -3.40
N GLU A 75 -5.22 -3.37 -2.14
CA GLU A 75 -4.22 -4.24 -1.52
C GLU A 75 -4.68 -5.71 -1.44
N SER A 76 -5.97 -5.93 -1.15
CA SER A 76 -6.56 -7.27 -1.16
C SER A 76 -6.64 -7.84 -2.58
N ALA A 77 -6.94 -7.00 -3.56
CA ALA A 77 -6.97 -7.41 -4.96
C ALA A 77 -5.57 -7.79 -5.47
N LEU A 78 -4.53 -7.03 -5.10
CA LEU A 78 -3.14 -7.38 -5.40
C LEU A 78 -2.75 -8.72 -4.75
N LEU A 79 -3.12 -8.94 -3.48
CA LEU A 79 -2.87 -10.22 -2.81
C LEU A 79 -3.54 -11.39 -3.54
N ALA A 80 -4.82 -11.25 -3.91
CA ALA A 80 -5.53 -12.28 -4.66
C ALA A 80 -4.87 -12.54 -6.01
N GLY A 81 -4.47 -11.49 -6.72
CA GLY A 81 -3.74 -11.61 -7.97
C GLY A 81 -2.44 -12.38 -7.82
N LEU A 82 -1.64 -12.07 -6.80
CA LEU A 82 -0.41 -12.81 -6.50
C LEU A 82 -0.64 -14.29 -6.18
N GLN A 83 -1.74 -14.61 -5.47
CA GLN A 83 -2.10 -15.99 -5.11
C GLN A 83 -2.50 -16.84 -6.33
N HIS A 84 -3.03 -16.21 -7.38
CA HIS A 84 -3.48 -16.89 -8.59
C HIS A 84 -2.49 -16.78 -9.77
N ALA A 85 -1.44 -15.99 -9.61
CA ALA A 85 -0.36 -15.85 -10.58
C ALA A 85 0.54 -17.10 -10.59
N GLU A 86 0.88 -17.64 -11.77
CA GLU A 86 1.69 -18.86 -11.95
C GLU A 86 2.99 -18.63 -12.75
N GLY A 87 3.20 -17.44 -13.35
CA GLY A 87 4.38 -17.10 -14.13
C GLY A 87 5.67 -17.03 -13.32
N ASP A 88 6.82 -17.19 -13.97
CA ASP A 88 8.16 -17.09 -13.36
C ASP A 88 8.49 -15.67 -12.89
N ALA A 89 7.86 -14.68 -13.51
CA ALA A 89 7.84 -13.29 -13.08
C ALA A 89 6.40 -12.81 -12.90
N VAL A 90 6.21 -11.77 -12.08
CA VAL A 90 4.91 -11.13 -11.86
C VAL A 90 5.04 -9.64 -12.12
N GLY A 91 4.13 -9.11 -12.94
CA GLY A 91 3.95 -7.68 -13.18
C GLY A 91 2.67 -7.18 -12.52
N LEU A 92 2.73 -6.07 -11.80
CA LEU A 92 1.57 -5.37 -11.25
C LEU A 92 1.28 -4.15 -12.10
N MET A 93 0.03 -3.99 -12.55
CA MET A 93 -0.39 -2.89 -13.42
C MET A 93 -1.81 -2.46 -13.07
N ASP A 94 -2.09 -1.16 -13.08
CA ASP A 94 -3.45 -0.63 -12.89
C ASP A 94 -4.25 -0.70 -14.20
N ALA A 95 -5.58 -0.81 -14.10
CA ALA A 95 -6.47 -0.96 -15.25
C ALA A 95 -6.71 0.35 -16.03
N ASP A 96 -6.33 1.51 -15.49
CA ASP A 96 -6.64 2.85 -16.02
C ASP A 96 -5.71 3.33 -17.17
N LEU A 97 -4.81 2.46 -17.64
CA LEU A 97 -3.83 2.73 -18.70
C LEU A 97 -2.84 3.88 -18.43
N GLN A 98 -2.79 4.41 -17.21
CA GLN A 98 -1.70 5.32 -16.82
C GLN A 98 -0.34 4.63 -16.83
N GLN A 99 -0.36 3.31 -16.78
CA GLN A 99 0.77 2.38 -16.81
C GLN A 99 0.69 1.55 -18.10
N PRO A 100 1.38 1.96 -19.19
CA PRO A 100 1.25 1.27 -20.47
C PRO A 100 1.77 -0.18 -20.42
N PRO A 101 1.06 -1.16 -21.01
CA PRO A 101 1.54 -2.54 -21.09
C PRO A 101 2.89 -2.70 -21.80
N ALA A 102 3.20 -1.84 -22.77
CA ALA A 102 4.51 -1.81 -23.42
C ALA A 102 5.64 -1.50 -22.44
N THR A 103 5.40 -0.56 -21.51
CA THR A 103 6.37 -0.23 -20.44
C THR A 103 6.56 -1.44 -19.49
N LEU A 104 5.48 -2.19 -19.18
CA LEU A 104 5.59 -3.41 -18.39
C LEU A 104 6.51 -4.44 -19.07
N LEU A 105 6.37 -4.59 -20.39
CA LEU A 105 7.22 -5.48 -21.18
C LEU A 105 8.70 -5.04 -21.18
N GLU A 106 8.96 -3.74 -21.25
CA GLU A 106 10.32 -3.20 -21.14
C GLU A 106 10.93 -3.47 -19.75
N MET A 107 10.15 -3.26 -18.69
CA MET A 107 10.57 -3.57 -17.32
C MET A 107 10.85 -5.08 -17.15
N TYR A 108 10.02 -5.95 -17.74
CA TYR A 108 10.26 -7.39 -17.76
C TYR A 108 11.58 -7.73 -18.46
N ARG A 109 11.84 -7.16 -19.64
CA ARG A 109 13.11 -7.36 -20.37
C ARG A 109 14.31 -6.86 -19.56
N MET A 110 14.17 -5.72 -18.89
CA MET A 110 15.20 -5.19 -18.00
C MET A 110 15.50 -6.14 -16.83
N LEU A 111 14.45 -6.75 -16.22
CA LEU A 111 14.61 -7.74 -15.18
C LEU A 111 15.38 -8.97 -15.68
N GLN A 112 15.02 -9.49 -16.86
CA GLN A 112 15.68 -10.65 -17.47
C GLN A 112 17.14 -10.38 -17.87
N ALA A 113 17.44 -9.15 -18.24
CA ALA A 113 18.82 -8.73 -18.62
C ALA A 113 19.72 -8.51 -17.40
N ASN A 114 19.18 -8.44 -16.18
CA ASN A 114 19.92 -8.16 -14.95
C ASN A 114 19.74 -9.29 -13.91
N PRO A 115 20.48 -10.39 -13.98
CA PRO A 115 20.30 -11.55 -13.11
C PRO A 115 20.49 -11.29 -11.60
N SER A 116 21.17 -10.19 -11.23
CA SER A 116 21.31 -9.78 -9.84
C SER A 116 20.09 -9.08 -9.29
N ALA A 117 19.20 -8.57 -10.15
CA ALA A 117 18.00 -7.88 -9.74
C ALA A 117 16.87 -8.86 -9.45
N ASP A 118 16.06 -8.54 -8.46
CA ASP A 118 14.85 -9.29 -8.09
C ASP A 118 13.57 -8.61 -8.55
N CYS A 119 13.62 -7.28 -8.66
CA CYS A 119 12.49 -6.42 -8.95
C CYS A 119 12.92 -5.25 -9.82
N VAL A 120 12.04 -4.81 -10.71
CA VAL A 120 12.11 -3.53 -11.41
C VAL A 120 10.89 -2.71 -11.00
N ALA A 121 11.09 -1.54 -10.43
CA ALA A 121 10.02 -0.66 -9.96
C ALA A 121 9.99 0.63 -10.76
N ALA A 122 8.83 0.97 -11.30
CA ALA A 122 8.64 2.23 -12.01
C ALA A 122 8.63 3.41 -11.05
N PHE A 123 9.30 4.51 -11.41
CA PHE A 123 9.24 5.78 -10.69
C PHE A 123 8.95 6.94 -11.66
N GLN A 124 8.23 7.92 -11.15
CA GLN A 124 7.89 9.11 -11.93
C GLN A 124 8.98 10.18 -11.77
N GLU A 125 9.65 10.56 -12.86
CA GLU A 125 10.70 11.59 -12.83
C GLU A 125 10.17 12.98 -12.46
N HIS A 126 8.94 13.30 -12.83
CA HIS A 126 8.32 14.61 -12.58
C HIS A 126 6.90 14.44 -12.06
N ARG A 127 6.69 14.73 -10.79
CA ARG A 127 5.36 14.85 -10.19
C ARG A 127 5.01 16.33 -9.99
N ASN A 128 4.06 16.85 -10.75
CA ASN A 128 3.47 18.17 -10.50
C ASN A 128 2.55 18.11 -9.27
N GLU A 129 3.15 18.02 -8.09
CA GLU A 129 2.41 18.06 -6.82
C GLU A 129 2.55 19.44 -6.19
N GLY A 130 1.48 19.95 -5.59
CA GLY A 130 1.54 21.21 -4.85
C GLY A 130 2.58 21.16 -3.72
N ALA A 131 3.32 22.25 -3.50
CA ALA A 131 4.43 22.33 -2.54
C ALA A 131 4.09 21.83 -1.13
N VAL A 132 2.86 22.05 -0.66
CA VAL A 132 2.38 21.59 0.65
C VAL A 132 2.30 20.06 0.72
N LEU A 133 1.73 19.42 -0.33
CA LEU A 133 1.62 17.96 -0.37
C LEU A 133 2.99 17.30 -0.49
N SER A 134 3.89 17.87 -1.29
CA SER A 134 5.27 17.43 -1.45
C SER A 134 6.03 17.49 -0.12
N PHE A 135 5.89 18.60 0.64
CA PHE A 135 6.49 18.73 1.98
C PHE A 135 6.01 17.63 2.94
N PHE A 136 4.69 17.40 3.03
CA PHE A 136 4.15 16.35 3.91
C PHE A 136 4.60 14.94 3.48
N LYS A 137 4.66 14.66 2.19
CA LYS A 137 5.19 13.39 1.68
C LYS A 137 6.66 13.20 2.06
N HIS A 138 7.49 14.22 1.80
CA HIS A 138 8.91 14.15 2.12
C HIS A 138 9.13 13.95 3.62
N ALA A 139 8.44 14.71 4.46
CA ALA A 139 8.48 14.54 5.92
C ALA A 139 8.02 13.13 6.35
N PHE A 140 6.96 12.61 5.73
CA PHE A 140 6.46 11.25 5.97
C PHE A 140 7.53 10.20 5.64
N TYR A 141 8.05 10.18 4.41
CA TYR A 141 9.04 9.17 4.01
C TYR A 141 10.33 9.29 4.81
N LYS A 142 10.82 10.50 5.05
CA LYS A 142 12.01 10.72 5.89
C LYS A 142 11.83 10.18 7.31
N THR A 143 10.65 10.40 7.91
CA THR A 143 10.33 9.86 9.24
C THR A 143 10.17 8.35 9.20
N PHE A 144 9.52 7.82 8.15
CA PHE A 144 9.32 6.39 7.95
C PHE A 144 10.68 5.67 7.81
N ASP A 145 11.56 6.13 6.93
CA ASP A 145 12.89 5.54 6.72
C ASP A 145 13.75 5.60 8.00
N ALA A 146 13.75 6.75 8.70
CA ALA A 146 14.50 6.92 9.95
C ALA A 146 13.99 6.00 11.08
N THR A 147 12.70 5.62 11.08
CA THR A 147 12.07 4.88 12.19
C THR A 147 11.87 3.41 11.89
N SER A 148 11.63 3.03 10.64
CA SER A 148 11.45 1.64 10.21
C SER A 148 12.76 0.96 9.83
N LYS A 149 13.83 1.72 9.58
CA LYS A 149 15.10 1.24 9.00
C LYS A 149 14.91 0.58 7.62
N LEU A 150 13.79 0.85 6.96
CA LEU A 150 13.46 0.37 5.62
C LEU A 150 13.80 1.47 4.64
N ASN A 151 14.51 1.14 3.58
CA ASN A 151 14.80 2.09 2.50
C ASN A 151 13.63 2.04 1.50
N VAL A 152 12.53 2.75 1.84
CA VAL A 152 11.38 2.82 0.94
C VAL A 152 11.69 3.82 -0.16
N MET A 153 11.73 3.35 -1.40
CA MET A 153 11.82 4.23 -2.56
C MET A 153 10.57 5.13 -2.60
N SER A 154 10.69 6.37 -2.12
CA SER A 154 9.58 7.32 -1.90
C SER A 154 8.72 7.55 -3.15
N ASP A 155 9.34 7.51 -4.32
CA ASP A 155 8.71 7.79 -5.61
C ASP A 155 8.37 6.54 -6.43
N ALA A 156 8.66 5.34 -5.89
CA ALA A 156 8.29 4.10 -6.55
C ALA A 156 6.78 3.95 -6.60
N SER A 157 6.28 3.64 -7.79
CA SER A 157 4.89 3.27 -8.05
C SER A 157 4.61 1.83 -7.58
N ASP A 158 3.34 1.44 -7.51
CA ASP A 158 2.95 0.02 -7.42
C ASP A 158 3.21 -0.72 -8.75
N PHE A 159 3.47 0.01 -9.83
CA PHE A 159 3.83 -0.51 -11.14
C PHE A 159 5.21 -1.15 -11.10
N ARG A 160 5.27 -2.48 -11.08
CA ARG A 160 6.48 -3.27 -10.84
C ARG A 160 6.46 -4.58 -11.61
N VAL A 161 7.66 -5.07 -11.92
CA VAL A 161 7.86 -6.46 -12.38
C VAL A 161 8.91 -7.10 -11.48
N PHE A 162 8.68 -8.32 -11.02
CA PHE A 162 9.56 -9.01 -10.11
C PHE A 162 9.51 -10.53 -10.30
N HIS A 163 10.56 -11.22 -9.90
CA HIS A 163 10.63 -12.67 -9.95
C HIS A 163 9.65 -13.34 -8.97
N ARG A 164 9.25 -14.57 -9.27
CA ARG A 164 8.36 -15.42 -8.44
C ARG A 164 8.80 -15.45 -6.97
N ARG A 165 10.09 -15.56 -6.70
CA ARG A 165 10.63 -15.57 -5.32
C ARG A 165 10.21 -14.36 -4.49
N VAL A 166 10.04 -13.19 -5.12
CA VAL A 166 9.54 -11.98 -4.44
C VAL A 166 8.06 -12.11 -4.14
N ALA A 167 7.26 -12.62 -5.10
CA ALA A 167 5.84 -12.90 -4.89
C ALA A 167 5.63 -13.88 -3.74
N ASP A 168 6.41 -14.98 -3.70
CA ASP A 168 6.32 -15.99 -2.65
C ASP A 168 6.67 -15.42 -1.27
N ALA A 169 7.69 -14.55 -1.20
CA ALA A 169 8.02 -13.84 0.03
C ALA A 169 6.87 -12.94 0.49
N LEU A 170 6.25 -12.16 -0.41
CA LEU A 170 5.10 -11.31 -0.10
C LEU A 170 3.86 -12.11 0.30
N LEU A 171 3.66 -13.29 -0.27
CA LEU A 171 2.57 -14.22 0.08
C LEU A 171 2.79 -14.88 1.45
N SER A 172 4.04 -15.07 1.87
CA SER A 172 4.36 -15.61 3.19
C SER A 172 4.06 -14.66 4.34
N MET A 173 3.86 -13.36 4.05
CA MET A 173 3.55 -12.34 5.04
C MET A 173 2.05 -12.37 5.38
N PRO A 174 1.68 -12.70 6.63
CA PRO A 174 0.28 -12.96 7.01
C PRO A 174 -0.52 -11.70 7.38
N GLU A 175 0.08 -10.50 7.28
CA GLU A 175 -0.56 -9.26 7.72
C GLU A 175 -1.89 -9.00 7.02
N SER A 176 -2.94 -8.71 7.82
CA SER A 176 -4.26 -8.30 7.32
C SER A 176 -4.25 -6.88 6.78
N PHE A 177 -3.46 -5.99 7.40
CA PHE A 177 -3.24 -4.64 6.88
C PHE A 177 -2.02 -4.63 5.98
N ARG A 178 -2.27 -4.65 4.68
CA ARG A 178 -1.22 -4.65 3.67
C ARG A 178 -0.90 -3.21 3.24
N PHE A 179 0.39 -2.92 3.14
CA PHE A 179 0.92 -1.68 2.59
C PHE A 179 2.04 -2.06 1.62
N SER A 180 1.70 -2.26 0.36
CA SER A 180 2.59 -2.84 -0.65
C SER A 180 3.96 -2.20 -0.67
N LYS A 181 4.08 -0.88 -0.66
CA LYS A 181 5.38 -0.17 -0.66
C LYS A 181 6.27 -0.55 0.53
N GLY A 182 5.67 -0.65 1.71
CA GLY A 182 6.37 -1.07 2.93
C GLY A 182 6.77 -2.53 2.87
N MET A 183 5.91 -3.40 2.36
CA MET A 183 6.17 -4.84 2.24
C MET A 183 7.32 -5.12 1.26
N PHE A 184 7.33 -4.48 0.09
CA PHE A 184 8.44 -4.59 -0.87
C PHE A 184 9.77 -4.11 -0.27
N ALA A 185 9.77 -3.05 0.52
CA ALA A 185 10.97 -2.60 1.22
C ALA A 185 11.39 -3.56 2.33
N TRP A 186 10.42 -4.17 3.03
CA TRP A 186 10.68 -5.08 4.14
C TRP A 186 11.31 -6.41 3.70
N VAL A 187 10.86 -6.96 2.57
CA VAL A 187 11.45 -8.21 2.03
C VAL A 187 12.89 -8.03 1.55
N GLY A 188 13.31 -6.78 1.24
CA GLY A 188 14.72 -6.42 1.04
C GLY A 188 15.37 -6.95 -0.24
N PHE A 189 14.59 -7.31 -1.25
CA PHE A 189 15.09 -7.75 -2.54
C PHE A 189 15.69 -6.61 -3.38
N GLU A 190 16.71 -6.92 -4.19
CA GLU A 190 17.37 -5.96 -5.08
C GLU A 190 16.37 -5.39 -6.08
N THR A 191 16.15 -4.07 -6.02
CA THR A 191 15.17 -3.37 -6.86
C THR A 191 15.86 -2.35 -7.75
N LEU A 192 15.72 -2.51 -9.07
CA LEU A 192 16.18 -1.55 -10.05
C LEU A 192 15.10 -0.49 -10.31
N PRO A 193 15.45 0.80 -10.34
CA PRO A 193 14.53 1.85 -10.71
C PRO A 193 14.34 1.90 -12.24
N PHE A 194 13.09 2.07 -12.69
CA PHE A 194 12.73 2.29 -14.08
C PHE A 194 12.01 3.64 -14.23
N PRO A 195 12.61 4.64 -14.89
CA PRO A 195 11.97 5.93 -15.07
C PRO A 195 10.83 5.81 -16.07
N TYR A 196 9.64 6.33 -15.73
CA TYR A 196 8.54 6.39 -16.67
C TYR A 196 7.71 7.67 -16.52
N THR A 197 7.08 8.08 -17.61
CA THR A 197 6.12 9.17 -17.62
C THR A 197 4.72 8.56 -17.72
N PRO A 198 3.84 8.79 -16.73
CA PRO A 198 2.47 8.28 -16.77
C PRO A 198 1.75 8.80 -18.00
N ALA A 199 1.01 7.92 -18.68
CA ALA A 199 0.08 8.35 -19.71
C ALA A 199 -1.08 9.15 -19.08
N ASN A 200 -1.75 9.98 -19.89
CA ASN A 200 -2.97 10.64 -19.44
C ASN A 200 -4.02 9.56 -19.15
N ARG A 201 -4.72 9.71 -18.02
CA ARG A 201 -5.82 8.81 -17.68
C ARG A 201 -6.87 8.87 -18.78
N VAL A 202 -7.31 7.70 -19.27
CA VAL A 202 -8.27 7.61 -20.37
C VAL A 202 -9.67 8.01 -19.90
N GLU A 203 -10.06 7.59 -18.67
CA GLU A 203 -11.32 7.95 -18.02
C GLU A 203 -11.19 7.97 -16.50
N GLY A 204 -12.10 8.71 -15.83
CA GLY A 204 -12.28 8.72 -14.38
C GLY A 204 -11.57 9.85 -13.63
N GLU A 205 -12.13 10.20 -12.47
CA GLU A 205 -11.57 11.18 -11.55
C GLU A 205 -10.70 10.51 -10.49
N THR A 206 -9.82 11.28 -9.85
CA THR A 206 -8.99 10.80 -8.73
C THR A 206 -9.89 10.34 -7.57
N LYS A 207 -10.01 9.03 -7.37
CA LYS A 207 -10.85 8.39 -6.33
C LYS A 207 -10.30 8.57 -4.90
N TRP A 208 -9.13 9.21 -4.73
CA TRP A 208 -8.46 9.40 -3.45
C TRP A 208 -8.69 10.79 -2.87
N SER A 209 -9.45 10.88 -1.78
CA SER A 209 -9.54 12.11 -1.00
C SER A 209 -8.31 12.25 -0.08
N PHE A 210 -7.96 13.50 0.28
CA PHE A 210 -6.86 13.79 1.21
C PHE A 210 -6.98 13.00 2.53
N ARG A 211 -8.21 12.83 3.07
CA ARG A 211 -8.45 12.03 4.28
C ARG A 211 -8.14 10.54 4.10
N LYS A 212 -8.44 9.96 2.93
CA LYS A 212 -8.09 8.56 2.62
C LYS A 212 -6.59 8.39 2.52
N LEU A 213 -5.90 9.31 1.84
CA LEU A 213 -4.45 9.29 1.71
C LEU A 213 -3.74 9.41 3.07
N MET A 214 -4.20 10.34 3.93
CA MET A 214 -3.68 10.51 5.28
C MET A 214 -3.88 9.25 6.14
N ARG A 215 -5.08 8.67 6.10
CA ARG A 215 -5.38 7.42 6.84
C ARG A 215 -4.51 6.26 6.37
N TYR A 216 -4.31 6.12 5.06
CA TYR A 216 -3.45 5.10 4.49
C TYR A 216 -1.99 5.29 4.91
N GLY A 217 -1.47 6.52 4.87
CA GLY A 217 -0.12 6.84 5.32
C GLY A 217 0.09 6.57 6.82
N ILE A 218 -0.82 7.05 7.69
CA ILE A 218 -0.76 6.78 9.14
C ILE A 218 -0.82 5.26 9.38
N GLY A 219 -1.69 4.56 8.64
CA GLY A 219 -1.78 3.11 8.66
C GLY A 219 -0.44 2.43 8.36
N GLY A 220 0.26 2.88 7.31
CA GLY A 220 1.60 2.40 6.97
C GLY A 220 2.61 2.60 8.09
N VAL A 221 2.70 3.83 8.66
CA VAL A 221 3.62 4.11 9.78
C VAL A 221 3.35 3.18 10.96
N LEU A 222 2.10 3.06 11.38
CA LEU A 222 1.74 2.23 12.54
C LEU A 222 1.98 0.74 12.33
N SER A 223 2.00 0.25 11.08
CA SER A 223 2.26 -1.16 10.77
C SER A 223 3.75 -1.51 10.77
N PHE A 224 4.61 -0.58 10.35
CA PHE A 224 6.03 -0.85 10.19
C PHE A 224 6.92 -0.18 11.24
N THR A 225 6.38 0.61 12.17
CA THR A 225 7.18 1.29 13.20
C THR A 225 6.45 1.42 14.54
N THR A 226 7.22 1.30 15.62
CA THR A 226 6.75 1.58 16.99
C THR A 226 7.05 3.01 17.44
N PHE A 227 7.45 3.90 16.50
CA PHE A 227 7.85 5.27 16.80
C PHE A 227 6.79 6.09 17.53
N PRO A 228 5.49 6.04 17.19
CA PRO A 228 4.45 6.73 17.95
C PRO A 228 4.37 6.31 19.43
N LEU A 229 4.60 5.03 19.74
CA LEU A 229 4.67 4.54 21.12
C LEU A 229 5.88 5.12 21.86
N LYS A 230 7.04 5.24 21.19
CA LYS A 230 8.25 5.82 21.77
C LYS A 230 8.05 7.31 22.05
N ILE A 231 7.42 8.07 21.15
CA ILE A 231 7.08 9.48 21.38
C ILE A 231 6.19 9.61 22.62
N ALA A 232 5.13 8.81 22.72
CA ALA A 232 4.23 8.83 23.87
C ALA A 232 4.97 8.54 25.19
N ALA A 233 5.87 7.55 25.19
CA ALA A 233 6.67 7.21 26.35
C ALA A 233 7.64 8.34 26.75
N VAL A 234 8.34 8.95 25.77
CA VAL A 234 9.25 10.09 26.01
C VAL A 234 8.48 11.31 26.52
N ALA A 235 7.33 11.62 25.92
CA ALA A 235 6.48 12.72 26.37
C ALA A 235 6.00 12.50 27.81
N GLY A 236 5.60 11.28 28.17
CA GLY A 236 5.25 10.90 29.53
C GLY A 236 6.41 11.07 30.50
N LEU A 237 7.64 10.65 30.14
CA LEU A 237 8.83 10.81 30.94
C LEU A 237 9.16 12.30 31.16
N VAL A 238 9.14 13.11 30.10
CA VAL A 238 9.38 14.56 30.18
C VAL A 238 8.35 15.23 31.11
N ALA A 239 7.06 14.91 30.93
CA ALA A 239 6.01 15.44 31.80
C ALA A 239 6.19 15.04 33.26
N THR A 240 6.63 13.81 33.54
CA THR A 240 6.94 13.34 34.89
C THR A 240 8.10 14.12 35.51
N LEU A 241 9.17 14.34 34.74
CA LEU A 241 10.32 15.14 35.24
C LEU A 241 9.95 16.59 35.51
N VAL A 242 9.17 17.22 34.61
CA VAL A 242 8.64 18.58 34.83
C VAL A 242 7.75 18.61 36.08
N GLY A 243 6.86 17.65 36.25
CA GLY A 243 6.00 17.52 37.41
C GLY A 243 6.79 17.39 38.72
N LEU A 244 7.89 16.64 38.68
CA LEU A 244 8.77 16.44 39.83
C LEU A 244 9.50 17.74 40.22
N VAL A 245 9.95 18.53 39.24
CA VAL A 245 10.55 19.85 39.45
C VAL A 245 9.53 20.80 40.08
N LEU A 246 8.33 20.88 39.54
CA LEU A 246 7.24 21.70 40.08
C LEU A 246 6.84 21.26 41.51
N LEU A 247 6.85 19.97 41.79
CA LEU A 247 6.58 19.44 43.11
C LEU A 247 7.64 19.95 44.15
N VAL A 248 8.92 19.87 43.77
CA VAL A 248 10.01 20.35 44.61
C VAL A 248 9.88 21.88 44.85
N GLU A 249 9.58 22.62 43.78
CA GLU A 249 9.35 24.08 43.88
C GLU A 249 8.24 24.42 44.88
N VAL A 250 7.08 23.79 44.74
CA VAL A 250 5.92 23.99 45.63
C VAL A 250 6.25 23.63 47.09
N VAL A 251 6.98 22.54 47.32
CA VAL A 251 7.38 22.14 48.67
C VAL A 251 8.34 23.14 49.27
N VAL A 252 9.34 23.61 48.53
CA VAL A 252 10.30 24.62 49.00
C VAL A 252 9.60 25.95 49.30
N GLU A 253 8.70 26.40 48.42
CA GLU A 253 7.93 27.62 48.58
C GLU A 253 7.04 27.59 49.83
N GLN A 254 6.44 26.44 50.16
CA GLN A 254 5.64 26.24 51.36
C GLN A 254 6.47 26.39 52.66
N PHE A 255 7.76 26.04 52.64
CA PHE A 255 8.66 26.24 53.77
C PHE A 255 9.13 27.69 53.92
N ILE A 256 9.28 28.42 52.81
CA ILE A 256 9.79 29.80 52.79
C ILE A 256 8.66 30.80 53.08
N ASN A 257 7.47 30.60 52.52
CA ASN A 257 6.32 31.51 52.60
C ASN A 257 5.02 30.79 53.00
N PRO A 258 4.83 30.43 54.27
CA PRO A 258 3.66 29.64 54.69
C PRO A 258 2.30 30.37 54.53
N ALA A 259 2.29 31.68 54.28
CA ALA A 259 1.09 32.51 54.16
C ALA A 259 0.57 32.72 52.74
N MET A 260 1.22 32.15 51.71
CA MET A 260 0.71 32.28 50.34
C MET A 260 -0.46 31.35 50.09
N PRO A 261 -1.68 31.91 49.87
CA PRO A 261 -2.77 31.08 49.36
C PRO A 261 -2.64 30.92 47.86
N SER A 262 -2.83 29.74 47.37
CA SER A 262 -3.31 29.45 46.05
C SER A 262 -2.34 28.81 45.06
N GLY A 263 -2.23 27.53 45.13
CA GLY A 263 -1.90 26.71 43.98
C GLY A 263 -3.12 26.20 43.17
N TYR A 264 -4.35 26.65 43.45
CA TYR A 264 -5.55 26.05 42.79
C TYR A 264 -5.56 26.19 41.28
N PRO A 265 -5.31 27.34 40.64
CA PRO A 265 -5.25 27.46 39.20
C PRO A 265 -4.10 26.65 38.59
N THR A 266 -2.94 26.66 39.24
CA THR A 266 -1.75 25.89 38.83
C THR A 266 -2.03 24.39 38.92
N LEU A 267 -2.63 23.91 40.01
CA LEU A 267 -3.02 22.54 40.23
C LEU A 267 -4.00 22.09 39.12
N LEU A 268 -5.02 22.92 38.82
CA LEU A 268 -5.98 22.61 37.78
C LEU A 268 -5.34 22.50 36.38
N CYS A 269 -4.46 23.43 36.03
CA CYS A 269 -3.72 23.42 34.76
C CYS A 269 -2.84 22.17 34.65
N VAL A 270 -2.06 21.85 35.70
CA VAL A 270 -1.21 20.64 35.69
C VAL A 270 -2.05 19.39 35.59
N LEU A 271 -3.16 19.29 36.29
CA LEU A 271 -4.05 18.13 36.27
C LEU A 271 -4.71 17.92 34.90
N LEU A 272 -5.13 19.02 34.24
CA LEU A 272 -5.67 18.97 32.88
C LEU A 272 -4.60 18.58 31.85
N LEU A 273 -3.39 19.13 31.94
CA LEU A 273 -2.28 18.79 31.06
C LEU A 273 -1.86 17.32 31.21
N MET A 274 -1.69 16.86 32.45
CA MET A 274 -1.34 15.46 32.74
C MET A 274 -2.46 14.51 32.33
N GLY A 275 -3.71 14.85 32.61
CA GLY A 275 -4.86 14.08 32.16
C GLY A 275 -4.95 14.00 30.64
N GLY A 276 -4.75 15.12 29.95
CA GLY A 276 -4.70 15.17 28.50
C GLY A 276 -3.59 14.30 27.91
N LEU A 277 -2.38 14.37 28.47
CA LEU A 277 -1.24 13.57 28.03
C LEU A 277 -1.49 12.06 28.23
N ILE A 278 -2.08 11.67 29.37
CA ILE A 278 -2.47 10.29 29.65
C ILE A 278 -3.50 9.80 28.60
N LEU A 279 -4.52 10.60 28.30
CA LEU A 279 -5.54 10.24 27.31
C LEU A 279 -4.96 10.09 25.90
N VAL A 280 -4.04 10.96 25.49
CA VAL A 280 -3.34 10.84 24.20
C VAL A 280 -2.50 9.57 24.16
N THR A 281 -1.75 9.29 25.23
CA THR A 281 -0.92 8.07 25.31
C THR A 281 -1.77 6.80 25.24
N LEU A 282 -2.89 6.76 25.97
CA LEU A 282 -3.86 5.66 25.93
C LEU A 282 -4.49 5.51 24.53
N GLY A 283 -4.76 6.62 23.83
CA GLY A 283 -5.25 6.61 22.47
C GLY A 283 -4.24 5.97 21.50
N VAL A 284 -2.96 6.30 21.61
CA VAL A 284 -1.90 5.66 20.82
C VAL A 284 -1.80 4.17 21.11
N ILE A 285 -1.79 3.77 22.37
CA ILE A 285 -1.78 2.36 22.78
C ILE A 285 -3.02 1.63 22.24
N GLY A 286 -4.19 2.26 22.35
CA GLY A 286 -5.46 1.73 21.85
C GLY A 286 -5.42 1.43 20.34
N GLU A 287 -4.77 2.26 19.54
CA GLU A 287 -4.62 2.03 18.10
C GLU A 287 -3.78 0.78 17.82
N TYR A 288 -2.70 0.53 18.57
CA TYR A 288 -1.90 -0.69 18.43
C TYR A 288 -2.65 -1.93 18.90
N ILE A 289 -3.38 -1.83 20.01
CA ILE A 289 -4.24 -2.93 20.51
C ILE A 289 -5.32 -3.26 19.47
N ALA A 290 -5.93 -2.26 18.85
CA ALA A 290 -6.94 -2.46 17.82
C ALA A 290 -6.37 -3.23 16.61
N ARG A 291 -5.12 -2.96 16.21
CA ARG A 291 -4.44 -3.71 15.15
C ARG A 291 -4.14 -5.15 15.56
N ILE A 292 -3.59 -5.37 16.74
CA ILE A 292 -3.38 -6.72 17.29
C ILE A 292 -4.70 -7.50 17.33
N TYR A 293 -5.79 -6.85 17.74
CA TYR A 293 -7.11 -7.47 17.76
C TYR A 293 -7.62 -7.87 16.37
N ILE A 294 -7.35 -7.05 15.33
CA ILE A 294 -7.70 -7.40 13.95
C ILE A 294 -6.88 -8.61 13.49
N GLU A 295 -5.56 -8.61 13.74
CA GLU A 295 -4.68 -9.71 13.36
C GLU A 295 -5.02 -11.02 14.07
N THR A 296 -5.37 -10.98 15.36
CA THR A 296 -5.73 -12.17 16.13
C THR A 296 -7.02 -12.83 15.65
N LYS A 297 -7.91 -12.08 14.98
CA LYS A 297 -9.13 -12.64 14.37
C LYS A 297 -8.86 -13.53 13.17
N ARG A 298 -7.71 -13.42 12.53
CA ARG A 298 -7.32 -14.20 11.35
C ARG A 298 -8.40 -14.23 10.27
N ARG A 299 -9.14 -13.14 10.10
CA ARG A 299 -10.11 -13.02 9.00
C ARG A 299 -9.37 -12.97 7.68
N PRO A 300 -9.84 -13.66 6.62
CA PRO A 300 -9.21 -13.57 5.31
C PRO A 300 -9.23 -12.13 4.80
N ALA A 301 -8.16 -11.71 4.11
CA ALA A 301 -8.03 -10.37 3.55
C ALA A 301 -9.12 -10.06 2.50
N TYR A 302 -9.65 -11.10 1.85
CA TYR A 302 -10.76 -11.02 0.90
C TYR A 302 -11.58 -12.32 0.91
N ILE A 303 -12.76 -12.28 0.28
CA ILE A 303 -13.59 -13.45 0.00
C ILE A 303 -13.88 -13.45 -1.50
N ALA A 304 -13.35 -14.42 -2.21
CA ALA A 304 -13.71 -14.64 -3.60
C ALA A 304 -15.14 -15.19 -3.70
N LYS A 305 -15.96 -14.55 -4.54
CA LYS A 305 -17.30 -15.03 -4.94
C LYS A 305 -17.17 -16.09 -6.01
N SER A 306 -16.26 -15.88 -6.96
CA SER A 306 -15.97 -16.79 -8.08
C SER A 306 -14.52 -16.66 -8.51
N VAL A 307 -13.98 -17.74 -9.04
CA VAL A 307 -12.69 -17.77 -9.73
C VAL A 307 -12.90 -18.51 -11.04
N GLU A 308 -12.67 -17.85 -12.16
CA GLU A 308 -12.77 -18.42 -13.49
C GLU A 308 -11.39 -18.47 -14.13
N VAL A 309 -11.03 -19.60 -14.73
CA VAL A 309 -9.78 -19.78 -15.45
C VAL A 309 -10.10 -20.15 -16.89
N ARG A 310 -9.57 -19.38 -17.85
CA ARG A 310 -9.65 -19.62 -19.28
C ARG A 310 -8.25 -19.84 -19.83
N THR A 311 -8.10 -20.84 -20.67
CA THR A 311 -6.84 -21.12 -21.40
C THR A 311 -7.07 -20.97 -22.90
N SER A 312 -6.02 -20.61 -23.65
CA SER A 312 -6.10 -20.44 -25.11
C SER A 312 -6.66 -21.68 -25.83
N THR A 313 -6.41 -22.86 -25.28
CA THR A 313 -6.95 -24.14 -25.83
C THR A 313 -8.48 -24.24 -25.71
N ASN A 314 -9.10 -23.57 -24.74
CA ASN A 314 -10.57 -23.56 -24.55
C ASN A 314 -11.28 -22.47 -25.38
N GLN A 315 -10.55 -21.52 -25.94
CA GLN A 315 -11.13 -20.42 -26.74
C GLN A 315 -11.40 -20.82 -28.21
N ALA A 316 -10.73 -21.86 -28.72
CA ALA A 316 -10.91 -22.34 -30.09
C ALA A 316 -12.18 -23.21 -30.31
N GLY A 317 -12.97 -23.43 -29.26
CA GLY A 317 -14.14 -24.32 -29.27
C GLY A 317 -15.52 -23.68 -29.02
N LYS A 318 -15.61 -22.32 -29.10
CA LYS A 318 -16.92 -21.63 -28.99
C LYS A 318 -17.24 -20.82 -30.24
#